data_227b9aaad9b7a8d3cccea66d63e6b44a
#
_entry.id   227b9aaad9b7a8d3cccea66d63e6b44a
#
_cell.length_a   1.000
_cell.length_b   1.000
_cell.length_c   1.000
_cell.angle_alpha   90.00
_cell.angle_beta   90.00
_cell.angle_gamma   90.00
#
_symmetry.space_group_name_H-M   'P 1'
#
loop_
_entity.id
_entity.type
_entity.pdbx_description
1 polymer ?
#
loop_
_entity_poly.entity_id
_entity_poly.type
_entity_poly.pdbx_seq_one_letter_code
_entity_poly.pdbx_strand_id
1 'polypeptide(L)'
;MKREVTIQEALTELAAAKIEIESMQQQLVLKDKLLSSKDEKITIQLFTINQQKELLNQKDEEIKTLKEENNSKEIKIIGLEERLKTQLSHRFGSHSEKLFEQWLPLFDDLDDFPENELLTNEELEELKEENVLVKAYKRRKCGRKKSDENYERIPIYHDIPESEKICGCGAKLVKVGEKVTERVNIIPEKIYVEQHIYPVYACRKCEGSGDEDHPVFRQAPAAKNIIPKSIATPGLLSYIFINKYCNHMPYYRQAQNFERKGIDISRATMDKWQLEVYEKIKPLENVLMKHLKTGKVLNMDETTCRILNYENGNKDRKKSYIWLAHGGPKNKKVVVYRYFESRSPRYIKPFINGFKGFLQTDEYPGYEAALKEHELLYPKDKIIHVACAAHIRRKFYDALLNGKSKGSAKAIKYIQQMYYAENRLREKNLPDAEFLAKRREIIKPIMDEFYDWMIKTQPTVPSSFKFGKALKYAIDAWPHLMNYLDCPEIYLDNSVSERSIRPYVLSRKNFLFSASEDGSRSTCLLFSLIECAKINNINLEEYLSSIFELAADTTDWTDSNWSELLPWNIKLIKKSDVSTVLVA
;
A
#
# COMPACT_ATOMS: atom_id res chain seq x y z
N MET A 1 103.78 10.57 27.18
CA MET A 1 102.90 11.71 26.91
C MET A 1 101.63 11.35 26.12
N LYS A 2 101.66 10.69 24.98
CA LYS A 2 100.41 10.40 24.22
C LYS A 2 99.44 9.36 24.87
N ARG A 3 99.96 8.42 25.71
CA ARG A 3 99.10 7.44 26.46
C ARG A 3 98.49 8.03 27.74
N GLU A 4 99.12 8.99 28.39
CA GLU A 4 98.59 9.66 29.59
C GLU A 4 97.49 10.62 29.30
N VAL A 5 97.57 11.33 28.16
CA VAL A 5 96.48 12.24 27.71
C VAL A 5 95.22 11.45 27.38
N THR A 6 95.29 10.28 26.72
CA THR A 6 94.16 9.42 26.41
C THR A 6 93.50 8.77 27.65
N ILE A 7 94.21 8.47 28.66
CA ILE A 7 93.72 7.92 29.96
C ILE A 7 92.96 9.06 30.70
N GLN A 8 93.51 10.29 30.67
CA GLN A 8 92.88 11.43 31.33
C GLN A 8 91.54 11.85 30.64
N GLU A 9 91.49 11.77 29.34
CA GLU A 9 90.22 12.00 28.54
C GLU A 9 89.21 10.88 28.87
N ALA A 10 89.57 9.62 28.90
CA ALA A 10 88.70 8.51 29.25
C ALA A 10 88.18 8.61 30.70
N LEU A 11 89.00 9.08 31.64
CA LEU A 11 88.57 9.33 33.02
C LEU A 11 87.58 10.46 33.17
N THR A 12 87.72 11.51 32.34
CA THR A 12 86.77 12.65 32.30
C THR A 12 85.47 12.25 31.67
N GLU A 13 85.47 11.44 30.61
CA GLU A 13 84.24 10.89 30.01
C GLU A 13 83.50 9.94 30.97
N LEU A 14 84.27 9.10 31.72
CA LEU A 14 83.72 8.18 32.74
C LEU A 14 83.09 8.96 33.92
N ALA A 15 83.66 10.11 34.29
CA ALA A 15 83.14 10.95 35.35
C ALA A 15 81.85 11.66 34.86
N ALA A 16 81.83 12.14 33.61
CA ALA A 16 80.64 12.73 33.01
C ALA A 16 79.49 11.72 32.87
N ALA A 17 79.80 10.52 32.42
CA ALA A 17 78.81 9.41 32.34
C ALA A 17 78.24 9.00 33.71
N LYS A 18 79.06 9.03 34.76
CA LYS A 18 78.60 8.78 36.14
C LYS A 18 77.60 9.82 36.61
N ILE A 19 77.85 11.09 36.36
CA ILE A 19 76.95 12.22 36.70
C ILE A 19 75.61 12.09 35.92
N GLU A 20 75.72 11.69 34.69
CA GLU A 20 74.49 11.51 33.83
C GLU A 20 73.64 10.32 34.33
N ILE A 21 74.30 9.22 34.72
CA ILE A 21 73.62 8.04 35.35
C ILE A 21 72.98 8.43 36.68
N GLU A 22 73.63 9.19 37.54
CA GLU A 22 73.01 9.68 38.78
C GLU A 22 71.85 10.59 38.56
N SER A 23 71.91 11.49 37.55
CA SER A 23 70.85 12.34 37.16
C SER A 23 69.64 11.53 36.62
N MET A 24 69.90 10.54 35.78
CA MET A 24 68.80 9.64 35.25
C MET A 24 68.17 8.82 36.38
N GLN A 25 68.98 8.32 37.36
CA GLN A 25 68.43 7.62 38.52
C GLN A 25 67.55 8.49 39.40
N GLN A 26 67.90 9.76 39.60
CA GLN A 26 67.08 10.72 40.33
C GLN A 26 65.74 11.00 39.56
N GLN A 27 65.80 11.14 38.22
CA GLN A 27 64.60 11.32 37.39
C GLN A 27 63.72 10.07 37.44
N LEU A 28 64.26 8.86 37.47
CA LEU A 28 63.49 7.61 37.58
C LEU A 28 62.75 7.54 38.92
N VAL A 29 63.40 7.84 40.02
CA VAL A 29 62.78 7.88 41.36
C VAL A 29 61.65 8.93 41.42
N LEU A 30 61.80 10.07 40.75
CA LEU A 30 60.79 11.08 40.72
C LEU A 30 59.54 10.64 39.86
N LYS A 31 59.83 9.93 38.77
CA LYS A 31 58.77 9.35 37.91
C LYS A 31 58.03 8.23 38.64
N ASP A 32 58.71 7.39 39.39
CA ASP A 32 58.05 6.33 40.16
C ASP A 32 57.15 6.87 41.27
N LYS A 33 57.56 7.95 41.96
CA LYS A 33 56.73 8.64 42.93
C LYS A 33 55.49 9.26 42.25
N LEU A 34 55.65 9.83 41.07
CA LEU A 34 54.52 10.40 40.29
C LEU A 34 53.54 9.32 39.80
N LEU A 35 54.05 8.16 39.37
CA LEU A 35 53.28 6.99 39.01
C LEU A 35 52.46 6.45 40.18
N SER A 36 53.12 6.24 41.34
CA SER A 36 52.44 5.80 42.55
C SER A 36 51.30 6.75 42.98
N SER A 37 51.52 8.08 42.92
CA SER A 37 50.45 9.06 43.21
C SER A 37 49.31 9.04 42.19
N LYS A 38 49.59 8.72 40.92
CA LYS A 38 48.54 8.54 39.90
C LYS A 38 47.76 7.26 40.13
N ASP A 39 48.41 6.17 40.49
CA ASP A 39 47.74 4.89 40.78
C ASP A 39 46.83 4.98 42.01
N GLU A 40 47.21 5.73 43.04
CA GLU A 40 46.32 6.04 44.17
C GLU A 40 45.07 6.83 43.72
N LYS A 41 45.25 7.85 42.89
CA LYS A 41 44.12 8.62 42.35
C LYS A 41 43.17 7.79 41.48
N ILE A 42 43.72 6.91 40.61
CA ILE A 42 42.96 5.97 39.80
C ILE A 42 42.15 5.02 40.68
N THR A 43 42.79 4.49 41.76
CA THR A 43 42.12 3.59 42.69
C THR A 43 40.93 4.27 43.39
N ILE A 44 41.10 5.52 43.85
CA ILE A 44 40.03 6.31 44.44
C ILE A 44 38.89 6.59 43.41
N GLN A 45 39.24 6.93 42.16
CA GLN A 45 38.25 7.16 41.12
C GLN A 45 37.48 5.87 40.80
N LEU A 46 38.13 4.73 40.69
CA LEU A 46 37.48 3.43 40.46
C LEU A 46 36.53 3.06 41.61
N PHE A 47 36.92 3.31 42.84
CA PHE A 47 36.04 3.09 43.99
C PHE A 47 34.78 3.99 43.92
N THR A 48 34.96 5.26 43.58
CA THR A 48 33.85 6.22 43.45
C THR A 48 32.89 5.83 42.29
N ILE A 49 33.44 5.41 41.14
CA ILE A 49 32.67 4.90 40.01
C ILE A 49 31.85 3.67 40.38
N ASN A 50 32.43 2.73 41.11
CA ASN A 50 31.72 1.54 41.57
C ASN A 50 30.56 1.88 42.53
N GLN A 51 30.80 2.80 43.48
CA GLN A 51 29.71 3.27 44.35
C GLN A 51 28.59 3.96 43.58
N GLN A 52 28.92 4.80 42.59
CA GLN A 52 27.91 5.45 41.75
C GLN A 52 27.13 4.42 40.92
N LYS A 53 27.79 3.38 40.44
CA LYS A 53 27.15 2.29 39.67
C LYS A 53 26.16 1.48 40.53
N GLU A 54 26.54 1.19 41.78
CA GLU A 54 25.63 0.52 42.73
C GLU A 54 24.42 1.38 43.05
N LEU A 55 24.59 2.70 43.25
CA LEU A 55 23.48 3.63 43.50
C LEU A 55 22.56 3.76 42.29
N LEU A 56 23.14 3.74 41.08
CA LEU A 56 22.37 3.77 39.82
C LEU A 56 21.51 2.51 39.71
N ASN A 57 22.05 1.34 39.94
CA ASN A 57 21.30 0.08 39.94
C ASN A 57 20.16 0.07 40.98
N GLN A 58 20.39 0.59 42.17
CA GLN A 58 19.35 0.70 43.19
C GLN A 58 18.24 1.64 42.74
N LYS A 59 18.56 2.78 42.11
CA LYS A 59 17.56 3.71 41.58
C LYS A 59 16.79 3.14 40.41
N ASP A 60 17.41 2.37 39.55
CA ASP A 60 16.75 1.69 38.44
C ASP A 60 15.73 0.65 38.94
N GLU A 61 16.03 -0.09 39.97
CA GLU A 61 15.07 -1.00 40.62
C GLU A 61 13.90 -0.23 41.30
N GLU A 62 14.19 0.88 41.97
CA GLU A 62 13.15 1.74 42.56
C GLU A 62 12.23 2.34 41.47
N ILE A 63 12.77 2.82 40.37
CA ILE A 63 12.01 3.33 39.22
C ILE A 63 11.14 2.21 38.63
N LYS A 64 11.66 0.99 38.52
CA LYS A 64 10.90 -0.15 38.01
C LYS A 64 9.70 -0.48 38.91
N THR A 65 9.92 -0.54 40.22
CA THR A 65 8.82 -0.81 41.19
C THR A 65 7.76 0.30 41.17
N LEU A 66 8.17 1.56 41.12
CA LEU A 66 7.25 2.70 41.03
C LEU A 66 6.45 2.71 39.72
N LYS A 67 7.08 2.33 38.61
CA LYS A 67 6.39 2.17 37.31
C LYS A 67 5.32 1.06 37.37
N GLU A 68 5.64 -0.08 37.98
CA GLU A 68 4.70 -1.19 38.16
C GLU A 68 3.50 -0.81 39.04
N GLU A 69 3.75 -0.10 40.17
CA GLU A 69 2.69 0.42 41.05
C GLU A 69 1.79 1.44 40.34
N ASN A 70 2.39 2.38 39.60
CA ASN A 70 1.64 3.38 38.84
C ASN A 70 0.76 2.74 37.76
N ASN A 71 1.30 1.77 37.03
CA ASN A 71 0.54 1.02 36.03
C ASN A 71 -0.63 0.26 36.67
N SER A 72 -0.42 -0.36 37.84
CA SER A 72 -1.50 -1.03 38.60
C SER A 72 -2.59 -0.06 39.06
N LYS A 73 -2.20 1.12 39.57
CA LYS A 73 -3.16 2.18 39.98
C LYS A 73 -3.95 2.69 38.78
N GLU A 74 -3.30 2.94 37.66
CA GLU A 74 -3.94 3.39 36.40
C GLU A 74 -4.97 2.37 35.88
N ILE A 75 -4.64 1.08 35.86
CA ILE A 75 -5.56 0.01 35.47
C ILE A 75 -6.80 -0.01 36.37
N LYS A 76 -6.63 0.15 37.68
CA LYS A 76 -7.76 0.25 38.63
C LYS A 76 -8.63 1.47 38.36
N ILE A 77 -8.03 2.63 38.06
CA ILE A 77 -8.76 3.87 37.73
C ILE A 77 -9.58 3.67 36.47
N ILE A 78 -8.99 3.12 35.39
CA ILE A 78 -9.70 2.82 34.15
C ILE A 78 -10.90 1.90 34.41
N GLY A 79 -10.71 0.83 35.17
CA GLY A 79 -11.79 -0.09 35.54
C GLY A 79 -12.92 0.55 36.32
N LEU A 80 -12.61 1.43 37.30
CA LEU A 80 -13.60 2.14 38.07
C LEU A 80 -14.37 3.18 37.25
N GLU A 81 -13.67 3.94 36.38
CA GLU A 81 -14.30 4.90 35.46
C GLU A 81 -15.26 4.20 34.48
N GLU A 82 -14.89 3.06 33.92
CA GLU A 82 -15.77 2.30 33.04
C GLU A 82 -17.00 1.75 33.79
N ARG A 83 -16.85 1.25 35.04
CA ARG A 83 -17.98 0.83 35.89
C ARG A 83 -18.90 1.99 36.24
N LEU A 84 -18.36 3.15 36.56
CA LEU A 84 -19.14 4.36 36.86
C LEU A 84 -19.96 4.80 35.64
N LYS A 85 -19.33 4.85 34.46
CA LYS A 85 -20.03 5.14 33.19
C LYS A 85 -21.16 4.17 32.92
N THR A 86 -20.96 2.89 33.25
CA THR A 86 -21.99 1.85 33.19
C THR A 86 -23.19 2.21 34.01
N GLN A 87 -22.97 2.51 35.30
CA GLN A 87 -24.07 2.82 36.22
C GLN A 87 -24.82 4.10 35.82
N LEU A 88 -24.08 5.10 35.29
CA LEU A 88 -24.69 6.34 34.78
C LEU A 88 -25.49 6.08 33.49
N SER A 89 -24.99 5.26 32.58
CA SER A 89 -25.69 4.87 31.33
C SER A 89 -26.97 4.09 31.61
N HIS A 90 -26.96 3.17 32.60
CA HIS A 90 -28.17 2.45 33.03
C HIS A 90 -29.21 3.34 33.72
N ARG A 91 -28.77 4.41 34.39
CA ARG A 91 -29.69 5.32 35.09
C ARG A 91 -30.21 6.47 34.22
N PHE A 92 -29.42 6.94 33.26
CA PHE A 92 -29.67 8.20 32.52
C PHE A 92 -29.51 8.07 30.99
N GLY A 93 -29.15 6.90 30.47
CA GLY A 93 -28.93 6.69 29.05
C GLY A 93 -30.23 6.59 28.24
N SER A 94 -30.31 7.24 27.11
CA SER A 94 -31.40 7.04 26.14
C SER A 94 -31.39 5.63 25.56
N HIS A 95 -32.53 4.94 25.59
CA HIS A 95 -32.67 3.55 25.07
C HIS A 95 -32.75 3.41 23.56
N SER A 96 -32.22 4.34 22.77
CA SER A 96 -32.27 4.34 21.31
C SER A 96 -30.89 4.07 20.71
N GLU A 97 -30.59 2.80 20.45
CA GLU A 97 -29.39 2.36 19.70
C GLU A 97 -29.50 2.54 18.17
N LYS A 98 -30.61 3.04 17.62
CA LYS A 98 -30.92 2.95 16.18
C LYS A 98 -30.40 4.09 15.30
N LEU A 99 -29.73 5.12 15.83
CA LEU A 99 -29.42 6.32 15.05
C LEU A 99 -27.97 6.43 14.56
N PHE A 100 -27.05 5.56 14.97
CA PHE A 100 -25.61 5.71 14.67
C PHE A 100 -25.04 4.71 13.66
N GLU A 101 -25.75 3.63 13.30
CA GLU A 101 -25.24 2.66 12.31
C GLU A 101 -25.29 3.14 10.84
N GLN A 102 -25.97 4.27 10.55
CA GLN A 102 -26.13 4.75 9.18
C GLN A 102 -25.05 5.75 8.70
N TRP A 103 -24.15 6.20 9.57
CA TRP A 103 -23.17 7.26 9.25
C TRP A 103 -21.71 6.93 9.58
N LEU A 104 -21.33 5.67 9.54
CA LEU A 104 -19.91 5.34 9.51
C LEU A 104 -19.45 5.32 8.06
N PRO A 105 -18.65 6.29 7.61
CA PRO A 105 -17.92 6.16 6.35
C PRO A 105 -16.99 4.96 6.50
N LEU A 106 -17.22 3.94 5.71
CA LEU A 106 -16.49 2.67 5.80
C LEU A 106 -15.00 2.83 5.51
N PHE A 107 -14.57 3.99 4.98
CA PHE A 107 -13.24 4.19 4.44
C PHE A 107 -12.72 5.65 4.44
N ASP A 108 -13.43 6.63 4.98
CA ASP A 108 -13.10 8.03 4.68
C ASP A 108 -11.97 8.66 5.52
N ASP A 109 -11.46 8.04 6.57
CA ASP A 109 -10.62 8.78 7.51
C ASP A 109 -9.34 8.06 7.99
N LEU A 110 -8.80 7.10 7.24
CA LEU A 110 -7.51 6.51 7.61
C LEU A 110 -6.33 7.40 7.20
N ASP A 111 -6.51 8.24 6.16
CA ASP A 111 -5.46 9.13 5.66
C ASP A 111 -5.55 10.57 6.23
N ASP A 112 -6.70 10.97 6.84
CA ASP A 112 -6.95 12.33 7.33
C ASP A 112 -6.86 12.48 8.86
N PHE A 113 -6.40 11.47 9.59
CA PHE A 113 -6.13 11.68 11.01
C PHE A 113 -4.85 12.50 11.17
N PRO A 114 -4.92 13.64 11.86
CA PRO A 114 -3.70 14.32 12.26
C PRO A 114 -2.92 13.36 13.16
N GLU A 115 -1.82 12.84 12.63
CA GLU A 115 -0.92 11.87 13.30
C GLU A 115 -0.42 12.39 14.66
N ASN A 116 -0.70 13.64 15.00
CA ASN A 116 -0.09 14.37 16.11
C ASN A 116 -1.05 14.77 17.26
N GLU A 117 -2.37 14.53 17.19
CA GLU A 117 -3.28 15.06 18.21
C GLU A 117 -3.32 14.30 19.54
N LEU A 118 -2.75 13.09 19.63
CA LEU A 118 -2.78 12.28 20.86
C LEU A 118 -1.41 12.11 21.53
N LEU A 119 -0.32 12.46 20.86
CA LEU A 119 1.02 12.51 21.45
C LEU A 119 1.37 13.97 21.73
N THR A 120 1.80 14.28 22.94
CA THR A 120 2.34 15.60 23.27
C THR A 120 3.66 15.82 22.54
N ASN A 121 4.04 17.07 22.31
CA ASN A 121 5.34 17.38 21.69
C ASN A 121 6.53 16.84 22.51
N GLU A 122 6.37 16.74 23.85
CA GLU A 122 7.36 16.18 24.77
C GLU A 122 7.53 14.66 24.56
N GLU A 123 6.43 13.92 24.41
CA GLU A 123 6.45 12.47 24.14
C GLU A 123 6.97 12.13 22.73
N LEU A 124 6.76 13.03 21.75
CA LEU A 124 7.38 12.94 20.42
C LEU A 124 8.88 13.25 20.47
N GLU A 125 9.32 14.10 21.38
CA GLU A 125 10.73 14.42 21.61
C GLU A 125 11.45 13.28 22.33
N GLU A 126 10.88 12.67 23.35
CA GLU A 126 11.41 11.46 24.02
C GLU A 126 11.61 10.31 23.02
N LEU A 127 10.64 10.06 22.13
CA LEU A 127 10.78 9.06 21.06
C LEU A 127 11.87 9.42 20.03
N LYS A 128 12.25 10.70 19.93
CA LYS A 128 13.35 11.17 19.07
C LYS A 128 14.72 11.03 19.76
N GLU A 129 14.80 11.19 21.07
CA GLU A 129 16.05 11.15 21.83
C GLU A 129 16.59 9.71 22.00
N GLU A 130 15.72 8.69 22.06
CA GLU A 130 16.15 7.28 22.07
C GLU A 130 16.71 6.78 20.73
N ASN A 131 16.56 7.55 19.63
CA ASN A 131 17.05 7.16 18.30
C ASN A 131 17.76 8.30 17.59
N VAL A 132 19.09 8.37 17.77
CA VAL A 132 20.08 9.01 16.88
C VAL A 132 19.71 10.40 16.32
N LEU A 133 20.53 11.40 16.70
CA LEU A 133 20.65 12.72 16.06
C LEU A 133 20.36 12.70 14.55
N VAL A 134 19.17 13.09 14.15
CA VAL A 134 18.83 13.39 12.77
C VAL A 134 18.85 14.91 12.60
N LYS A 135 19.74 15.39 11.72
CA LYS A 135 19.83 16.79 11.29
C LYS A 135 18.43 17.33 10.94
N ALA A 136 18.10 18.51 11.48
CA ALA A 136 16.84 19.20 11.22
C ALA A 136 16.47 19.19 9.72
N TYR A 137 15.37 18.55 9.38
CA TYR A 137 14.82 18.53 8.04
C TYR A 137 14.20 19.90 7.75
N LYS A 138 14.86 20.71 6.94
CA LYS A 138 14.25 21.91 6.35
C LYS A 138 13.14 21.46 5.40
N ARG A 139 11.88 21.68 5.80
CA ARG A 139 10.72 21.53 4.89
C ARG A 139 11.02 22.31 3.61
N ARG A 140 11.27 21.61 2.50
CA ARG A 140 11.26 22.26 1.18
C ARG A 140 9.86 22.82 0.99
N LYS A 141 9.76 24.15 0.77
CA LYS A 141 8.51 24.73 0.25
C LYS A 141 8.20 23.97 -1.03
N CYS A 142 7.15 23.16 -1.04
CA CYS A 142 6.63 22.53 -2.25
C CYS A 142 6.09 23.67 -3.13
N GLY A 143 6.92 24.17 -4.04
CA GLY A 143 6.44 24.92 -5.18
C GLY A 143 5.57 24.00 -6.05
N ARG A 144 4.71 24.59 -6.92
CA ARG A 144 3.96 23.83 -7.92
C ARG A 144 4.89 22.83 -8.60
N LYS A 145 4.55 21.54 -8.60
CA LYS A 145 5.26 20.56 -9.42
C LYS A 145 5.19 21.03 -10.87
N LYS A 146 6.33 21.05 -11.55
CA LYS A 146 6.36 21.32 -13.00
C LYS A 146 5.51 20.25 -13.70
N SER A 147 4.83 20.65 -14.77
CA SER A 147 4.13 19.69 -15.64
C SER A 147 5.11 18.66 -16.19
N ASP A 148 4.65 17.42 -16.42
CA ASP A 148 5.47 16.35 -16.98
C ASP A 148 6.21 16.82 -18.23
N GLU A 149 7.48 16.47 -18.36
CA GLU A 149 8.34 16.86 -19.48
C GLU A 149 7.87 16.26 -20.82
N ASN A 150 7.07 15.19 -20.77
CA ASN A 150 6.52 14.52 -21.93
C ASN A 150 5.38 15.28 -22.64
N TYR A 151 4.80 16.32 -22.03
CA TYR A 151 3.77 17.12 -22.70
C TYR A 151 4.37 18.09 -23.70
N GLU A 152 3.76 18.18 -24.89
CA GLU A 152 4.07 19.17 -25.90
C GLU A 152 3.91 20.60 -25.34
N ARG A 153 4.89 21.46 -25.58
CA ARG A 153 4.88 22.85 -25.14
C ARG A 153 4.70 23.76 -26.34
N ILE A 154 3.53 24.36 -26.42
CA ILE A 154 3.17 25.31 -27.47
C ILE A 154 3.54 26.71 -26.98
N PRO A 155 4.56 27.39 -27.56
CA PRO A 155 4.95 28.72 -27.15
C PRO A 155 3.92 29.75 -27.59
N ILE A 156 3.45 30.56 -26.65
CA ILE A 156 2.57 31.71 -26.89
C ILE A 156 3.37 32.97 -26.48
N TYR A 157 3.70 33.80 -27.46
CA TYR A 157 4.50 35.01 -27.23
C TYR A 157 3.59 36.19 -26.90
N HIS A 158 3.87 36.84 -25.79
CA HIS A 158 3.26 38.12 -25.41
C HIS A 158 4.37 39.16 -25.45
N ASP A 159 4.34 40.04 -26.45
CA ASP A 159 5.30 41.11 -26.61
C ASP A 159 4.62 42.45 -26.44
N ILE A 160 5.41 43.48 -26.07
CA ILE A 160 4.95 44.85 -26.01
C ILE A 160 4.91 45.43 -27.43
N PRO A 161 4.01 46.41 -27.71
CA PRO A 161 3.94 47.07 -29.00
C PRO A 161 5.29 47.70 -29.38
N GLU A 162 5.60 47.79 -30.67
CA GLU A 162 6.86 48.40 -31.14
C GLU A 162 7.02 49.87 -30.68
N SER A 163 5.92 50.60 -30.49
CA SER A 163 5.92 51.96 -29.94
C SER A 163 6.46 52.06 -28.52
N GLU A 164 6.32 51.00 -27.73
CA GLU A 164 6.78 50.91 -26.33
C GLU A 164 8.22 50.40 -26.22
N LYS A 165 8.83 49.95 -27.34
CA LYS A 165 10.24 49.49 -27.38
C LYS A 165 11.23 50.61 -27.57
N ILE A 166 10.79 51.85 -27.40
CA ILE A 166 11.66 53.05 -27.47
C ILE A 166 11.80 53.65 -26.06
N CYS A 167 13.04 53.79 -25.59
CA CYS A 167 13.34 54.45 -24.33
C CYS A 167 13.03 55.96 -24.39
N GLY A 168 12.69 56.60 -23.27
CA GLY A 168 12.50 58.05 -23.18
C GLY A 168 13.68 58.89 -23.65
N CYS A 169 14.87 58.33 -23.82
CA CYS A 169 16.04 58.95 -24.43
C CYS A 169 16.11 58.78 -25.96
N GLY A 170 15.12 58.13 -26.61
CA GLY A 170 15.08 57.87 -28.04
C GLY A 170 15.83 56.63 -28.52
N ALA A 171 16.49 55.88 -27.63
CA ALA A 171 17.20 54.66 -27.98
C ALA A 171 16.25 53.44 -28.03
N LYS A 172 16.50 52.50 -28.94
CA LYS A 172 15.73 51.25 -29.06
C LYS A 172 16.07 50.31 -27.89
N LEU A 173 15.05 49.79 -27.18
CA LEU A 173 15.23 48.85 -26.08
C LEU A 173 15.75 47.51 -26.60
N VAL A 174 16.66 46.88 -25.87
CA VAL A 174 17.22 45.56 -26.19
C VAL A 174 16.62 44.54 -25.24
N LYS A 175 16.21 43.37 -25.78
CA LYS A 175 15.69 42.26 -24.99
C LYS A 175 16.78 41.68 -24.07
N VAL A 176 16.59 41.75 -22.75
CA VAL A 176 17.56 41.31 -21.74
C VAL A 176 17.18 39.98 -21.06
N GLY A 177 15.98 39.48 -21.32
CA GLY A 177 15.52 38.20 -20.73
C GLY A 177 14.08 37.88 -21.07
N GLU A 178 13.65 36.68 -20.65
CA GLU A 178 12.28 36.22 -20.81
C GLU A 178 11.78 35.65 -19.48
N LYS A 179 10.52 35.91 -19.17
CA LYS A 179 9.79 35.26 -18.07
C LYS A 179 8.83 34.24 -18.65
N VAL A 180 9.13 32.95 -18.46
CA VAL A 180 8.27 31.86 -18.92
C VAL A 180 7.31 31.46 -17.81
N THR A 181 6.02 31.38 -18.14
CA THR A 181 4.96 30.84 -17.25
C THR A 181 4.20 29.73 -17.99
N GLU A 182 4.10 28.58 -17.37
CA GLU A 182 3.37 27.43 -17.96
C GLU A 182 1.91 27.43 -17.51
N ARG A 183 1.00 27.17 -18.46
CA ARG A 183 -0.44 26.94 -18.23
C ARG A 183 -0.82 25.64 -18.93
N VAL A 184 -1.58 24.78 -18.25
CA VAL A 184 -2.10 23.54 -18.84
C VAL A 184 -3.38 23.83 -19.59
N ASN A 185 -3.46 23.36 -20.84
CA ASN A 185 -4.67 23.39 -21.65
C ASN A 185 -5.06 21.96 -22.06
N ILE A 186 -6.33 21.70 -22.39
CA ILE A 186 -6.86 20.41 -22.80
C ILE A 186 -7.57 20.57 -24.13
N ILE A 187 -7.16 19.77 -25.13
CA ILE A 187 -7.95 19.58 -26.34
C ILE A 187 -8.99 18.49 -26.02
N PRO A 188 -10.30 18.76 -26.21
CA PRO A 188 -11.34 17.74 -25.99
C PRO A 188 -11.07 16.48 -26.81
N GLU A 189 -11.56 15.34 -26.30
CA GLU A 189 -11.47 14.03 -26.96
C GLU A 189 -11.91 14.09 -28.43
N LYS A 190 -11.12 13.52 -29.32
CA LYS A 190 -11.45 13.37 -30.72
C LYS A 190 -12.09 12.00 -30.96
N ILE A 191 -13.35 11.99 -31.42
CA ILE A 191 -14.03 10.79 -31.87
C ILE A 191 -13.93 10.75 -33.38
N TYR A 192 -13.61 9.58 -33.93
CA TYR A 192 -13.54 9.35 -35.37
C TYR A 192 -14.16 8.00 -35.72
N VAL A 193 -14.53 7.83 -36.99
CA VAL A 193 -15.10 6.59 -37.54
C VAL A 193 -14.06 5.95 -38.44
N GLU A 194 -13.73 4.69 -38.16
CA GLU A 194 -12.85 3.87 -38.98
C GLU A 194 -13.69 3.26 -40.12
N GLN A 195 -13.38 3.58 -41.37
CA GLN A 195 -14.01 2.98 -42.55
C GLN A 195 -13.16 1.86 -43.07
N HIS A 196 -13.53 0.61 -42.78
CA HIS A 196 -12.85 -0.57 -43.30
C HIS A 196 -13.37 -0.87 -44.73
N ILE A 197 -12.54 -0.63 -45.73
CA ILE A 197 -12.88 -0.80 -47.16
C ILE A 197 -12.28 -2.11 -47.65
N TYR A 198 -13.13 -3.01 -48.10
CA TYR A 198 -12.76 -4.30 -48.65
C TYR A 198 -13.09 -4.36 -50.15
N PRO A 199 -12.11 -4.07 -51.07
CA PRO A 199 -12.35 -4.16 -52.50
C PRO A 199 -12.67 -5.60 -52.89
N VAL A 200 -13.68 -5.79 -53.73
CA VAL A 200 -14.08 -7.07 -54.27
C VAL A 200 -13.60 -7.15 -55.72
N TYR A 201 -12.81 -8.17 -56.01
CA TYR A 201 -12.26 -8.43 -57.34
C TYR A 201 -13.00 -9.58 -58.02
N ALA A 202 -13.34 -9.43 -59.28
CA ALA A 202 -13.97 -10.46 -60.09
C ALA A 202 -13.17 -10.70 -61.40
N CYS A 203 -13.07 -11.93 -61.83
CA CYS A 203 -12.51 -12.25 -63.13
C CYS A 203 -13.57 -12.10 -64.23
N ARG A 204 -13.38 -11.16 -65.12
CA ARG A 204 -14.31 -10.94 -66.27
C ARG A 204 -14.09 -11.95 -67.43
N LYS A 205 -13.02 -12.75 -67.43
CA LYS A 205 -12.75 -13.74 -68.47
C LYS A 205 -13.34 -15.12 -68.16
N CYS A 206 -13.48 -15.50 -66.93
CA CYS A 206 -13.95 -16.82 -66.52
C CYS A 206 -15.49 -16.87 -66.36
N GLU A 207 -16.20 -15.73 -66.29
CA GLU A 207 -17.63 -15.58 -65.98
C GLU A 207 -18.18 -16.56 -64.93
N GLY A 208 -17.25 -17.16 -64.16
CA GLY A 208 -17.44 -17.99 -62.96
C GLY A 208 -18.08 -19.34 -63.23
N SER A 209 -17.27 -20.39 -63.22
CA SER A 209 -17.77 -21.77 -63.18
C SER A 209 -18.40 -22.14 -61.83
N GLY A 210 -18.23 -21.32 -60.77
CA GLY A 210 -18.84 -21.55 -59.44
C GLY A 210 -18.21 -22.72 -58.66
N ASP A 211 -17.04 -23.23 -59.04
CA ASP A 211 -16.28 -24.26 -58.31
C ASP A 211 -15.68 -23.66 -57.05
N GLU A 212 -15.67 -24.43 -55.93
CA GLU A 212 -15.05 -24.00 -54.65
C GLU A 212 -13.57 -23.64 -54.81
N ASP A 213 -12.84 -24.29 -55.70
CA ASP A 213 -11.44 -24.03 -55.99
C ASP A 213 -11.19 -22.78 -56.84
N HIS A 214 -12.21 -22.26 -57.54
CA HIS A 214 -12.14 -21.09 -58.42
C HIS A 214 -13.27 -20.07 -58.15
N PRO A 215 -13.22 -19.40 -57.00
CA PRO A 215 -14.28 -18.45 -56.64
C PRO A 215 -14.32 -17.27 -57.63
N VAL A 216 -15.52 -16.94 -58.11
CA VAL A 216 -15.79 -15.83 -59.05
C VAL A 216 -15.37 -14.48 -58.46
N PHE A 217 -15.50 -14.34 -57.14
CA PHE A 217 -15.20 -13.13 -56.43
C PHE A 217 -14.12 -13.38 -55.35
N ARG A 218 -13.19 -12.48 -55.24
CA ARG A 218 -12.16 -12.49 -54.20
C ARG A 218 -12.14 -11.15 -53.46
N GLN A 219 -12.16 -11.21 -52.14
CA GLN A 219 -11.94 -10.05 -51.27
C GLN A 219 -11.05 -10.43 -50.10
N ALA A 220 -10.43 -9.44 -49.46
CA ALA A 220 -9.68 -9.66 -48.25
C ALA A 220 -10.60 -10.19 -47.14
N PRO A 221 -10.13 -11.07 -46.23
CA PRO A 221 -10.90 -11.48 -45.07
C PRO A 221 -11.22 -10.28 -44.20
N ALA A 222 -12.39 -10.31 -43.54
CA ALA A 222 -12.77 -9.25 -42.60
C ALA A 222 -11.75 -9.15 -41.47
N ALA A 223 -11.42 -7.92 -41.09
CA ALA A 223 -10.58 -7.66 -39.93
C ALA A 223 -11.17 -8.32 -38.67
N LYS A 224 -10.31 -9.00 -37.90
CA LYS A 224 -10.72 -9.65 -36.65
C LYS A 224 -11.05 -8.56 -35.62
N ASN A 225 -12.13 -8.75 -34.89
CA ASN A 225 -12.54 -7.88 -33.79
C ASN A 225 -12.95 -8.77 -32.62
N ILE A 226 -12.67 -8.37 -31.39
CA ILE A 226 -13.03 -9.12 -30.17
C ILE A 226 -14.53 -9.37 -30.09
N ILE A 227 -15.35 -8.42 -30.54
CA ILE A 227 -16.78 -8.56 -30.72
C ILE A 227 -17.09 -8.61 -32.23
N PRO A 228 -17.36 -9.77 -32.81
CA PRO A 228 -17.63 -9.89 -34.23
C PRO A 228 -18.83 -9.04 -34.68
N LYS A 229 -18.72 -8.39 -35.84
CA LYS A 229 -19.76 -7.54 -36.43
C LYS A 229 -20.19 -6.33 -35.56
N SER A 230 -19.41 -5.97 -34.53
CA SER A 230 -19.66 -4.78 -33.71
C SER A 230 -19.02 -3.54 -34.33
N ILE A 231 -19.63 -2.39 -34.04
CA ILE A 231 -19.01 -1.07 -34.31
C ILE A 231 -17.95 -0.71 -33.27
N ALA A 232 -17.85 -1.48 -32.17
CA ALA A 232 -16.91 -1.21 -31.11
C ALA A 232 -15.51 -1.66 -31.49
N THR A 233 -14.60 -0.70 -31.59
CA THR A 233 -13.16 -0.97 -31.71
C THR A 233 -12.57 -1.29 -30.35
N PRO A 234 -11.40 -1.94 -30.23
CA PRO A 234 -10.68 -2.13 -28.98
C PRO A 234 -10.49 -0.83 -28.20
N GLY A 235 -10.22 0.29 -28.89
CA GLY A 235 -10.09 1.61 -28.28
C GLY A 235 -11.40 2.15 -27.68
N LEU A 236 -12.51 1.98 -28.36
CA LEU A 236 -13.82 2.39 -27.82
C LEU A 236 -14.23 1.55 -26.61
N LEU A 237 -14.00 0.24 -26.64
CA LEU A 237 -14.24 -0.65 -25.50
C LEU A 237 -13.37 -0.27 -24.29
N SER A 238 -12.07 -0.02 -24.53
CA SER A 238 -11.14 0.45 -23.49
C SER A 238 -11.64 1.75 -22.85
N TYR A 239 -12.00 2.74 -23.65
CA TYR A 239 -12.56 4.02 -23.18
C TYR A 239 -13.82 3.82 -22.31
N ILE A 240 -14.78 3.01 -22.78
CA ILE A 240 -16.02 2.75 -22.05
C ILE A 240 -15.75 2.09 -20.70
N PHE A 241 -14.86 1.10 -20.65
CA PHE A 241 -14.57 0.38 -19.40
C PHE A 241 -13.71 1.19 -18.43
N ILE A 242 -12.77 1.99 -18.90
CA ILE A 242 -12.02 2.93 -18.05
C ILE A 242 -12.98 3.94 -17.44
N ASN A 243 -13.89 4.54 -18.22
CA ASN A 243 -14.88 5.45 -17.70
C ASN A 243 -15.78 4.80 -16.64
N LYS A 244 -16.16 3.54 -16.83
CA LYS A 244 -16.99 2.84 -15.84
C LYS A 244 -16.22 2.51 -14.56
N TYR A 245 -15.01 1.98 -14.65
CA TYR A 245 -14.32 1.35 -13.54
C TYR A 245 -13.24 2.23 -12.89
N CYS A 246 -12.65 3.18 -13.63
CA CYS A 246 -11.73 4.18 -13.07
C CYS A 246 -12.41 5.49 -12.72
N ASN A 247 -13.26 5.99 -13.64
CA ASN A 247 -13.95 7.27 -13.47
C ASN A 247 -15.31 7.11 -12.79
N HIS A 248 -15.68 5.87 -12.42
CA HIS A 248 -16.93 5.50 -11.74
C HIS A 248 -18.19 5.99 -12.46
N MET A 249 -18.14 6.13 -13.81
CA MET A 249 -19.22 6.63 -14.63
C MET A 249 -20.13 5.49 -15.10
N PRO A 250 -21.40 5.38 -14.61
CA PRO A 250 -22.34 4.35 -15.04
C PRO A 250 -22.62 4.42 -16.54
N TYR A 251 -22.94 3.30 -17.17
CA TYR A 251 -23.30 3.26 -18.60
C TYR A 251 -24.44 4.21 -18.98
N TYR A 252 -25.38 4.44 -18.09
CA TYR A 252 -26.44 5.44 -18.32
C TYR A 252 -25.87 6.83 -18.59
N ARG A 253 -24.91 7.30 -17.78
CA ARG A 253 -24.27 8.61 -17.98
C ARG A 253 -23.38 8.62 -19.22
N GLN A 254 -22.72 7.51 -19.52
CA GLN A 254 -21.91 7.39 -20.74
C GLN A 254 -22.80 7.45 -21.99
N ALA A 255 -23.94 6.75 -22.00
CA ALA A 255 -24.92 6.81 -23.11
C ALA A 255 -25.38 8.25 -23.38
N GLN A 256 -25.78 8.99 -22.34
CA GLN A 256 -26.14 10.40 -22.48
C GLN A 256 -24.97 11.26 -22.99
N ASN A 257 -23.74 10.92 -22.63
CA ASN A 257 -22.55 11.64 -23.08
C ASN A 257 -22.29 11.40 -24.58
N PHE A 258 -22.45 10.16 -25.04
CA PHE A 258 -22.37 9.80 -26.46
C PHE A 258 -23.50 10.46 -27.28
N GLU A 259 -24.73 10.44 -26.78
CA GLU A 259 -25.87 11.09 -27.42
C GLU A 259 -25.63 12.59 -27.65
N ARG A 260 -25.11 13.33 -26.66
CA ARG A 260 -24.71 14.75 -26.80
C ARG A 260 -23.67 14.99 -27.86
N LYS A 261 -22.83 13.97 -28.15
CA LYS A 261 -21.80 14.00 -29.19
C LYS A 261 -22.33 13.47 -30.55
N GLY A 262 -23.62 13.17 -30.66
CA GLY A 262 -24.25 12.68 -31.88
C GLY A 262 -24.03 11.19 -32.17
N ILE A 263 -23.66 10.40 -31.15
CA ILE A 263 -23.42 8.96 -31.28
C ILE A 263 -24.45 8.19 -30.47
N ASP A 264 -25.20 7.32 -31.14
CA ASP A 264 -26.21 6.49 -30.49
C ASP A 264 -25.61 5.15 -30.01
N ILE A 265 -25.21 5.10 -28.74
CA ILE A 265 -24.77 3.89 -28.06
C ILE A 265 -25.55 3.75 -26.77
N SER A 266 -26.53 2.83 -26.77
CA SER A 266 -27.37 2.60 -25.60
C SER A 266 -26.61 1.95 -24.43
N ARG A 267 -27.12 2.13 -23.20
CA ARG A 267 -26.58 1.41 -22.02
C ARG A 267 -26.65 -0.11 -22.19
N ALA A 268 -27.71 -0.62 -22.82
CA ALA A 268 -27.89 -2.04 -23.07
C ALA A 268 -26.85 -2.59 -24.03
N THR A 269 -26.48 -1.80 -25.05
CA THR A 269 -25.38 -2.14 -25.97
C THR A 269 -24.05 -2.25 -25.25
N MET A 270 -23.71 -1.28 -24.38
CA MET A 270 -22.47 -1.31 -23.60
C MET A 270 -22.43 -2.50 -22.61
N ASP A 271 -23.57 -2.82 -21.99
CA ASP A 271 -23.69 -3.97 -21.09
C ASP A 271 -23.49 -5.29 -21.83
N LYS A 272 -24.09 -5.43 -23.01
CA LYS A 272 -23.88 -6.58 -23.90
C LYS A 272 -22.41 -6.71 -24.32
N TRP A 273 -21.78 -5.63 -24.73
CA TRP A 273 -20.35 -5.62 -25.09
C TRP A 273 -19.46 -6.05 -23.92
N GLN A 274 -19.79 -5.62 -22.70
CA GLN A 274 -19.06 -6.06 -21.50
C GLN A 274 -19.12 -7.57 -21.32
N LEU A 275 -20.28 -8.19 -21.49
CA LEU A 275 -20.45 -9.63 -21.36
C LEU A 275 -19.74 -10.39 -22.49
N GLU A 276 -19.83 -9.91 -23.71
CA GLU A 276 -19.17 -10.53 -24.88
C GLU A 276 -17.63 -10.46 -24.75
N VAL A 277 -17.09 -9.32 -24.30
CA VAL A 277 -15.66 -9.19 -23.99
C VAL A 277 -15.26 -10.13 -22.85
N TYR A 278 -16.05 -10.18 -21.78
CA TYR A 278 -15.79 -11.06 -20.64
C TYR A 278 -15.66 -12.53 -21.05
N GLU A 279 -16.59 -13.05 -21.85
CA GLU A 279 -16.53 -14.44 -22.33
C GLU A 279 -15.24 -14.74 -23.12
N LYS A 280 -14.73 -13.76 -23.87
CA LYS A 280 -13.49 -13.90 -24.63
C LYS A 280 -12.24 -13.90 -23.74
N ILE A 281 -12.17 -13.01 -22.73
CA ILE A 281 -10.99 -12.83 -21.88
C ILE A 281 -11.06 -13.59 -20.56
N LYS A 282 -12.14 -14.31 -20.28
CA LYS A 282 -12.37 -15.08 -19.05
C LYS A 282 -11.20 -16.01 -18.62
N PRO A 283 -10.44 -16.64 -19.53
CA PRO A 283 -9.27 -17.44 -19.15
C PRO A 283 -8.21 -16.65 -18.37
N LEU A 284 -8.14 -15.31 -18.51
CA LEU A 284 -7.25 -14.46 -17.71
C LEU A 284 -7.50 -14.57 -16.21
N GLU A 285 -8.73 -14.90 -15.78
CA GLU A 285 -9.01 -15.13 -14.35
C GLU A 285 -8.12 -16.22 -13.76
N ASN A 286 -7.94 -17.33 -14.48
CA ASN A 286 -7.13 -18.45 -14.02
C ASN A 286 -5.65 -18.09 -13.98
N VAL A 287 -5.17 -17.34 -14.98
CA VAL A 287 -3.79 -16.89 -15.05
C VAL A 287 -3.48 -15.92 -13.92
N LEU A 288 -4.36 -14.94 -13.67
CA LEU A 288 -4.24 -14.02 -12.55
C LEU A 288 -4.24 -14.75 -11.21
N MET A 289 -5.15 -15.73 -11.02
CA MET A 289 -5.22 -16.55 -9.81
C MET A 289 -3.96 -17.40 -9.59
N LYS A 290 -3.38 -17.96 -10.65
CA LYS A 290 -2.10 -18.69 -10.56
C LYS A 290 -0.98 -17.76 -10.14
N HIS A 291 -0.88 -16.59 -10.77
CA HIS A 291 0.16 -15.62 -10.48
C HIS A 291 0.03 -15.00 -9.07
N LEU A 292 -1.20 -14.76 -8.62
CA LEU A 292 -1.50 -14.26 -7.27
C LEU A 292 -0.78 -15.08 -6.18
N LYS A 293 -0.76 -16.41 -6.34
CA LYS A 293 -0.22 -17.37 -5.37
C LYS A 293 1.29 -17.55 -5.42
N THR A 294 1.99 -16.92 -6.34
CA THR A 294 3.45 -17.03 -6.45
C THR A 294 4.20 -16.09 -5.51
N GLY A 295 3.52 -15.17 -4.83
CA GLY A 295 4.10 -14.26 -3.84
C GLY A 295 4.22 -14.89 -2.46
N LYS A 296 4.90 -14.19 -1.54
CA LYS A 296 5.03 -14.60 -0.13
C LYS A 296 3.87 -14.15 0.75
N VAL A 297 3.17 -13.10 0.35
CA VAL A 297 2.09 -12.46 1.12
C VAL A 297 0.85 -12.37 0.26
N LEU A 298 -0.27 -12.77 0.83
CA LEU A 298 -1.61 -12.63 0.28
C LEU A 298 -2.43 -11.75 1.24
N ASN A 299 -2.94 -10.63 0.75
CA ASN A 299 -3.84 -9.75 1.47
C ASN A 299 -5.25 -9.99 0.95
N MET A 300 -6.22 -10.25 1.83
CA MET A 300 -7.61 -10.46 1.42
C MET A 300 -8.57 -9.57 2.18
N ASP A 301 -9.66 -9.24 1.50
CA ASP A 301 -10.78 -8.49 2.05
C ASP A 301 -12.03 -8.80 1.23
N GLU A 302 -13.24 -8.46 1.73
CA GLU A 302 -14.47 -8.62 1.00
C GLU A 302 -15.44 -7.46 1.25
N THR A 303 -16.28 -7.20 0.26
CA THR A 303 -17.33 -6.20 0.37
C THR A 303 -18.66 -6.72 -0.17
N THR A 304 -19.77 -6.19 0.32
CA THR A 304 -21.10 -6.57 -0.16
C THR A 304 -21.37 -6.04 -1.56
N CYS A 305 -22.13 -6.80 -2.37
CA CYS A 305 -22.74 -6.32 -3.60
C CYS A 305 -24.22 -6.71 -3.61
N ARG A 306 -25.00 -5.99 -4.43
CA ARG A 306 -26.42 -6.27 -4.66
C ARG A 306 -26.61 -6.75 -6.09
N ILE A 307 -27.28 -7.89 -6.24
CA ILE A 307 -27.72 -8.44 -7.52
C ILE A 307 -29.22 -8.31 -7.61
N LEU A 308 -29.75 -7.99 -8.78
CA LEU A 308 -31.20 -7.92 -9.01
C LEU A 308 -31.77 -9.29 -9.43
N ASN A 309 -31.11 -9.95 -10.38
CA ASN A 309 -31.53 -11.24 -10.91
C ASN A 309 -30.48 -12.29 -10.60
N TYR A 310 -30.84 -13.27 -9.78
CA TYR A 310 -30.01 -14.42 -9.46
C TYR A 310 -30.35 -15.58 -10.41
N GLU A 311 -29.34 -16.34 -10.86
CA GLU A 311 -29.49 -17.48 -11.76
C GLU A 311 -30.45 -18.54 -11.20
N ASN A 312 -30.42 -18.74 -9.89
CA ASN A 312 -31.28 -19.73 -9.20
C ASN A 312 -32.69 -19.21 -8.86
N GLY A 313 -33.09 -18.05 -9.37
CA GLY A 313 -34.42 -17.47 -9.11
C GLY A 313 -34.67 -17.07 -7.66
N ASN A 314 -33.67 -17.12 -6.79
CA ASN A 314 -33.79 -16.83 -5.36
C ASN A 314 -33.89 -15.32 -5.12
N LYS A 315 -35.12 -14.80 -5.06
CA LYS A 315 -35.42 -13.38 -4.81
C LYS A 315 -35.16 -12.94 -3.36
N ASP A 316 -34.99 -13.86 -2.44
CA ASP A 316 -34.81 -13.56 -1.01
C ASP A 316 -33.36 -13.28 -0.62
N ARG A 317 -32.41 -13.51 -1.51
CA ARG A 317 -31.00 -13.24 -1.25
C ARG A 317 -30.73 -11.73 -1.27
N LYS A 318 -30.55 -11.15 -0.09
CA LYS A 318 -30.36 -9.69 0.07
C LYS A 318 -28.93 -9.21 -0.19
N LYS A 319 -27.93 -10.07 -0.05
CA LYS A 319 -26.49 -9.71 -0.12
C LYS A 319 -25.67 -10.80 -0.77
N SER A 320 -24.90 -10.44 -1.79
CA SER A 320 -23.77 -11.19 -2.32
C SER A 320 -22.47 -10.45 -2.00
N TYR A 321 -21.32 -11.04 -2.32
CA TYR A 321 -20.03 -10.48 -1.93
C TYR A 321 -19.06 -10.46 -3.11
N ILE A 322 -18.25 -9.39 -3.13
CA ILE A 322 -17.04 -9.35 -3.92
C ILE A 322 -15.87 -9.58 -2.98
N TRP A 323 -15.14 -10.63 -3.25
CA TRP A 323 -13.90 -10.95 -2.58
C TRP A 323 -12.74 -10.38 -3.36
N LEU A 324 -11.78 -9.81 -2.67
CA LEU A 324 -10.56 -9.28 -3.22
C LEU A 324 -9.37 -10.00 -2.62
N ALA A 325 -8.39 -10.31 -3.46
CA ALA A 325 -7.08 -10.76 -3.01
C ALA A 325 -5.99 -9.96 -3.72
N HIS A 326 -5.02 -9.46 -2.96
CA HIS A 326 -3.83 -8.78 -3.44
C HIS A 326 -2.60 -9.63 -3.12
N GLY A 327 -1.75 -9.90 -4.10
CA GLY A 327 -0.60 -10.78 -3.93
C GLY A 327 0.38 -10.73 -5.09
N GLY A 328 1.05 -11.85 -5.37
CA GLY A 328 2.11 -11.95 -6.37
C GLY A 328 3.48 -11.46 -5.87
N PRO A 329 4.55 -11.67 -6.63
CA PRO A 329 5.91 -11.26 -6.29
C PRO A 329 6.05 -9.74 -6.15
N LYS A 330 7.08 -9.28 -5.45
CA LYS A 330 7.30 -7.85 -5.13
C LYS A 330 7.20 -6.91 -6.34
N ASN A 331 7.73 -7.33 -7.51
CA ASN A 331 7.80 -6.51 -8.72
C ASN A 331 6.68 -6.80 -9.75
N LYS A 332 5.78 -7.73 -9.45
CA LYS A 332 4.71 -8.20 -10.34
C LYS A 332 3.46 -8.45 -9.53
N LYS A 333 2.95 -7.40 -8.87
CA LYS A 333 1.77 -7.49 -8.01
C LYS A 333 0.50 -7.64 -8.83
N VAL A 334 -0.43 -8.42 -8.30
CA VAL A 334 -1.79 -8.58 -8.86
C VAL A 334 -2.85 -8.31 -7.81
N VAL A 335 -3.98 -7.83 -8.30
CA VAL A 335 -5.22 -7.69 -7.53
C VAL A 335 -6.29 -8.49 -8.27
N VAL A 336 -6.94 -9.42 -7.58
CA VAL A 336 -7.99 -10.25 -8.14
C VAL A 336 -9.28 -10.01 -7.39
N TYR A 337 -10.31 -9.60 -8.12
CA TYR A 337 -11.68 -9.51 -7.60
C TYR A 337 -12.46 -10.73 -8.08
N ARG A 338 -13.28 -11.31 -7.21
CA ARG A 338 -14.20 -12.39 -7.59
C ARG A 338 -15.56 -12.22 -6.92
N TYR A 339 -16.59 -12.45 -7.69
CA TYR A 339 -17.96 -12.48 -7.22
C TYR A 339 -18.28 -13.84 -6.59
N PHE A 340 -18.93 -13.83 -5.42
CA PHE A 340 -19.52 -15.00 -4.79
C PHE A 340 -20.85 -14.67 -4.13
N GLU A 341 -21.69 -15.69 -4.04
CA GLU A 341 -23.05 -15.58 -3.55
C GLU A 341 -23.16 -15.22 -2.07
N SER A 342 -22.14 -15.50 -1.26
CA SER A 342 -22.17 -15.29 0.19
C SER A 342 -20.78 -15.09 0.77
N ARG A 343 -20.72 -14.81 2.08
CA ARG A 343 -19.49 -14.71 2.87
C ARG A 343 -19.04 -16.08 3.45
N SER A 344 -19.41 -17.19 2.82
CA SER A 344 -19.06 -18.53 3.33
C SER A 344 -17.56 -18.82 3.21
N PRO A 345 -16.94 -19.53 4.20
CA PRO A 345 -15.53 -19.93 4.16
C PRO A 345 -15.13 -20.70 2.89
N ARG A 346 -16.05 -21.43 2.27
CA ARG A 346 -15.81 -22.17 1.01
C ARG A 346 -15.28 -21.28 -0.12
N TYR A 347 -15.60 -19.98 -0.11
CA TYR A 347 -15.19 -19.04 -1.16
C TYR A 347 -13.79 -18.46 -0.95
N ILE A 348 -13.17 -18.72 0.21
CA ILE A 348 -11.77 -18.41 0.49
C ILE A 348 -10.84 -19.43 -0.18
N LYS A 349 -11.28 -20.70 -0.25
CA LYS A 349 -10.48 -21.82 -0.78
C LYS A 349 -9.86 -21.56 -2.16
N PRO A 350 -10.56 -21.02 -3.17
CA PRO A 350 -9.97 -20.73 -4.47
C PRO A 350 -8.72 -19.86 -4.40
N PHE A 351 -8.65 -18.95 -3.42
CA PHE A 351 -7.51 -18.03 -3.25
C PHE A 351 -6.34 -18.71 -2.53
N ILE A 352 -6.60 -19.56 -1.56
CA ILE A 352 -5.57 -20.15 -0.69
C ILE A 352 -5.07 -21.52 -1.15
N ASN A 353 -5.86 -22.32 -1.89
CA ASN A 353 -5.42 -23.63 -2.35
C ASN A 353 -4.21 -23.50 -3.30
N GLY A 354 -3.09 -24.14 -2.92
CA GLY A 354 -1.81 -24.05 -3.61
C GLY A 354 -1.01 -22.77 -3.31
N PHE A 355 -1.41 -21.98 -2.31
CA PHE A 355 -0.64 -20.89 -1.75
C PHE A 355 0.17 -21.36 -0.53
N LYS A 356 1.37 -20.80 -0.37
CA LYS A 356 2.25 -20.97 0.79
C LYS A 356 2.77 -19.61 1.21
N GLY A 357 2.67 -19.28 2.48
CA GLY A 357 3.18 -18.00 2.98
C GLY A 357 2.26 -17.36 4.01
N PHE A 358 2.13 -16.07 3.95
CA PHE A 358 1.39 -15.27 4.93
C PHE A 358 0.08 -14.78 4.33
N LEU A 359 -1.03 -15.02 5.03
CA LEU A 359 -2.35 -14.50 4.68
C LEU A 359 -2.73 -13.40 5.67
N GLN A 360 -2.78 -12.15 5.21
CA GLN A 360 -3.19 -11.02 6.04
C GLN A 360 -4.65 -10.63 5.75
N THR A 361 -5.47 -10.61 6.81
CA THR A 361 -6.92 -10.32 6.73
C THR A 361 -7.41 -9.60 7.99
N ASP A 362 -8.71 -9.31 8.04
CA ASP A 362 -9.40 -9.06 9.30
C ASP A 362 -9.58 -10.38 10.09
N GLU A 363 -10.08 -10.29 11.32
CA GLU A 363 -10.39 -11.44 12.19
C GLU A 363 -11.80 -12.02 11.94
N TYR A 364 -12.24 -12.08 10.68
CA TYR A 364 -13.49 -12.76 10.34
C TYR A 364 -13.34 -14.29 10.54
N PRO A 365 -14.21 -14.94 11.34
CA PRO A 365 -14.09 -16.38 11.67
C PRO A 365 -14.07 -17.31 10.45
N GLY A 366 -14.54 -16.82 9.29
CA GLY A 366 -14.51 -17.59 8.05
C GLY A 366 -13.10 -17.88 7.55
N TYR A 367 -12.14 -16.97 7.80
CA TYR A 367 -10.74 -17.20 7.43
C TYR A 367 -10.12 -18.29 8.29
N GLU A 368 -10.35 -18.28 9.60
CA GLU A 368 -9.85 -19.32 10.51
C GLU A 368 -10.42 -20.71 10.13
N ALA A 369 -11.72 -20.79 9.84
CA ALA A 369 -12.36 -22.02 9.40
C ALA A 369 -11.76 -22.55 8.08
N ALA A 370 -11.52 -21.66 7.10
CA ALA A 370 -10.92 -22.04 5.82
C ALA A 370 -9.45 -22.49 5.98
N LEU A 371 -8.67 -21.83 6.85
CA LEU A 371 -7.28 -22.18 7.12
C LEU A 371 -7.15 -23.51 7.85
N LYS A 372 -7.99 -23.79 8.85
CA LYS A 372 -8.02 -25.10 9.53
C LYS A 372 -8.32 -26.24 8.56
N GLU A 373 -9.29 -26.06 7.68
CA GLU A 373 -9.60 -27.04 6.66
C GLU A 373 -8.45 -27.20 5.64
N HIS A 374 -7.83 -26.10 5.24
CA HIS A 374 -6.68 -26.12 4.34
C HIS A 374 -5.49 -26.88 4.95
N GLU A 375 -5.18 -26.67 6.22
CA GLU A 375 -4.08 -27.35 6.93
C GLU A 375 -4.29 -28.87 6.98
N LEU A 376 -5.56 -29.32 7.17
CA LEU A 376 -5.91 -30.73 7.15
C LEU A 376 -5.73 -31.35 5.75
N LEU A 377 -6.11 -30.62 4.70
CA LEU A 377 -6.07 -31.14 3.32
C LEU A 377 -4.67 -31.00 2.67
N TYR A 378 -3.93 -29.97 3.04
CA TYR A 378 -2.64 -29.60 2.44
C TYR A 378 -1.56 -29.30 3.50
N PRO A 379 -1.15 -30.26 4.33
CA PRO A 379 -0.25 -30.04 5.46
C PRO A 379 1.15 -29.54 5.04
N LYS A 380 1.53 -29.72 3.77
CA LYS A 380 2.80 -29.21 3.21
C LYS A 380 2.73 -27.76 2.78
N ASP A 381 1.55 -27.20 2.61
CA ASP A 381 1.31 -25.85 2.12
C ASP A 381 0.96 -24.94 3.31
N LYS A 382 1.98 -24.66 4.16
CA LYS A 382 1.77 -23.88 5.38
C LYS A 382 1.38 -22.44 5.05
N ILE A 383 0.22 -22.03 5.57
CA ILE A 383 -0.25 -20.64 5.52
C ILE A 383 -0.27 -20.10 6.95
N ILE A 384 0.36 -18.95 7.16
CA ILE A 384 0.43 -18.25 8.44
C ILE A 384 -0.55 -17.08 8.39
N HIS A 385 -1.56 -17.09 9.27
CA HIS A 385 -2.52 -16.00 9.38
C HIS A 385 -1.88 -14.79 10.04
N VAL A 386 -2.15 -13.59 9.50
CA VAL A 386 -1.68 -12.31 10.05
C VAL A 386 -2.87 -11.38 10.21
N ALA A 387 -3.11 -10.90 11.42
CA ALA A 387 -4.17 -9.96 11.72
C ALA A 387 -3.84 -8.52 11.26
N CYS A 388 -4.87 -7.70 11.12
CA CYS A 388 -4.77 -6.30 10.73
C CYS A 388 -4.83 -5.38 11.96
N ALA A 389 -3.77 -4.63 12.24
CA ALA A 389 -3.75 -3.66 13.35
C ALA A 389 -4.75 -2.51 13.17
N ALA A 390 -5.09 -2.12 11.93
CA ALA A 390 -6.08 -1.09 11.67
C ALA A 390 -7.49 -1.49 12.17
N HIS A 391 -7.86 -2.77 12.04
CA HIS A 391 -9.12 -3.29 12.58
C HIS A 391 -9.13 -3.27 14.11
N ILE A 392 -8.01 -3.63 14.76
CA ILE A 392 -7.86 -3.51 16.22
C ILE A 392 -7.99 -2.04 16.64
N ARG A 393 -7.29 -1.13 15.96
CA ARG A 393 -7.37 0.32 16.23
C ARG A 393 -8.80 0.84 16.08
N ARG A 394 -9.52 0.43 15.04
CA ARG A 394 -10.92 0.83 14.82
C ARG A 394 -11.82 0.46 15.98
N LYS A 395 -11.67 -0.74 16.57
CA LYS A 395 -12.45 -1.15 17.73
C LYS A 395 -12.21 -0.25 18.95
N PHE A 396 -10.97 0.14 19.21
CA PHE A 396 -10.63 1.08 20.27
C PHE A 396 -11.12 2.50 19.97
N TYR A 397 -11.03 2.92 18.70
CA TYR A 397 -11.52 4.22 18.27
C TYR A 397 -13.05 4.35 18.42
N ASP A 398 -13.79 3.34 18.01
CA ASP A 398 -15.24 3.27 18.22
C ASP A 398 -15.62 3.32 19.71
N ALA A 399 -14.81 2.71 20.57
CA ALA A 399 -14.99 2.78 22.01
C ALA A 399 -14.63 4.16 22.57
N LEU A 400 -13.63 4.85 22.02
CA LEU A 400 -13.24 6.21 22.40
C LEU A 400 -14.33 7.22 22.04
N LEU A 401 -14.82 7.21 20.79
CA LEU A 401 -15.88 8.13 20.32
C LEU A 401 -17.18 8.00 21.13
N ASN A 402 -17.58 6.77 21.42
CA ASN A 402 -18.87 6.50 22.06
C ASN A 402 -18.82 6.53 23.61
N GLY A 403 -17.64 6.51 24.22
CA GLY A 403 -17.49 6.39 25.65
C GLY A 403 -16.46 7.33 26.28
N LYS A 404 -15.69 8.08 25.48
CA LYS A 404 -14.54 8.87 25.96
C LYS A 404 -13.64 8.06 26.92
N SER A 405 -13.39 6.78 26.57
CA SER A 405 -12.64 5.85 27.40
C SER A 405 -11.16 6.20 27.40
N LYS A 406 -10.58 6.51 28.56
CA LYS A 406 -9.13 6.73 28.71
C LYS A 406 -8.33 5.48 28.34
N GLY A 407 -8.87 4.29 28.64
CA GLY A 407 -8.25 3.03 28.24
C GLY A 407 -8.17 2.87 26.73
N SER A 408 -9.22 3.30 26.00
CA SER A 408 -9.18 3.30 24.53
C SER A 408 -8.15 4.28 23.97
N ALA A 409 -8.01 5.48 24.58
CA ALA A 409 -6.98 6.45 24.18
C ALA A 409 -5.56 5.86 24.38
N LYS A 410 -5.31 5.19 25.52
CA LYS A 410 -4.02 4.53 25.78
C LYS A 410 -3.74 3.40 24.78
N ALA A 411 -4.74 2.57 24.45
CA ALA A 411 -4.57 1.53 23.43
C ALA A 411 -4.22 2.11 22.05
N ILE A 412 -4.89 3.20 21.65
CA ILE A 412 -4.60 3.90 20.39
C ILE A 412 -3.16 4.44 20.40
N LYS A 413 -2.68 4.97 21.53
CA LYS A 413 -1.31 5.47 21.67
C LYS A 413 -0.27 4.36 21.42
N TYR A 414 -0.44 3.16 22.01
CA TYR A 414 0.44 2.03 21.74
C TYR A 414 0.47 1.66 20.23
N ILE A 415 -0.71 1.62 19.61
CA ILE A 415 -0.81 1.31 18.17
C ILE A 415 -0.10 2.40 17.35
N GLN A 416 -0.25 3.68 17.70
CA GLN A 416 0.46 4.79 17.03
C GLN A 416 1.98 4.65 17.16
N GLN A 417 2.49 4.29 18.35
CA GLN A 417 3.92 4.04 18.56
C GLN A 417 4.43 2.91 17.64
N MET A 418 3.65 1.81 17.50
CA MET A 418 4.00 0.72 16.60
C MET A 418 4.09 1.20 15.13
N TYR A 419 3.09 1.97 14.65
CA TYR A 419 3.09 2.53 13.30
C TYR A 419 4.26 3.49 13.07
N TYR A 420 4.52 4.38 14.02
CA TYR A 420 5.62 5.32 13.95
C TYR A 420 6.97 4.59 13.83
N ALA A 421 7.22 3.61 14.69
CA ALA A 421 8.43 2.81 14.68
C ALA A 421 8.60 2.04 13.36
N GLU A 422 7.51 1.43 12.84
CA GLU A 422 7.53 0.71 11.58
C GLU A 422 7.85 1.63 10.39
N ASN A 423 7.21 2.80 10.31
CA ASN A 423 7.45 3.75 9.22
C ASN A 423 8.91 4.24 9.22
N ARG A 424 9.44 4.60 10.40
CA ARG A 424 10.85 5.02 10.54
C ARG A 424 11.82 3.92 10.14
N LEU A 425 11.49 2.67 10.44
CA LEU A 425 12.32 1.53 10.07
C LEU A 425 12.31 1.30 8.55
N ARG A 426 11.13 1.45 7.90
CA ARG A 426 11.00 1.31 6.45
C ARG A 426 11.73 2.40 5.67
N GLU A 427 11.76 3.63 6.16
CA GLU A 427 12.52 4.74 5.55
C GLU A 427 14.02 4.44 5.42
N LYS A 428 14.57 3.56 6.28
CA LYS A 428 15.99 3.19 6.24
C LYS A 428 16.37 2.27 5.08
N ASN A 429 15.39 1.67 4.37
CA ASN A 429 15.61 0.76 3.24
C ASN A 429 16.66 -0.34 3.50
N LEU A 430 16.59 -0.98 4.68
CA LEU A 430 17.53 -2.01 5.10
C LEU A 430 17.31 -3.33 4.32
N PRO A 431 18.34 -4.18 4.21
CA PRO A 431 18.18 -5.55 3.73
C PRO A 431 17.18 -6.34 4.60
N ASP A 432 16.44 -7.28 4.01
CA ASP A 432 15.34 -8.00 4.66
C ASP A 432 15.72 -8.61 6.03
N ALA A 433 16.90 -9.24 6.14
CA ALA A 433 17.34 -9.86 7.40
C ALA A 433 17.63 -8.83 8.50
N GLU A 434 18.30 -7.73 8.16
CA GLU A 434 18.58 -6.63 9.07
C GLU A 434 17.31 -5.89 9.47
N PHE A 435 16.40 -5.68 8.50
CA PHE A 435 15.09 -5.09 8.74
C PHE A 435 14.29 -5.90 9.77
N LEU A 436 14.21 -7.22 9.62
CA LEU A 436 13.51 -8.09 10.56
C LEU A 436 14.15 -8.10 11.95
N ALA A 437 15.48 -8.09 12.03
CA ALA A 437 16.19 -8.00 13.32
C ALA A 437 15.86 -6.69 14.04
N LYS A 438 15.94 -5.56 13.34
CA LYS A 438 15.58 -4.23 13.87
C LYS A 438 14.11 -4.10 14.22
N ARG A 439 13.21 -4.67 13.40
CA ARG A 439 11.78 -4.70 13.69
C ARG A 439 11.51 -5.41 15.03
N ARG A 440 12.12 -6.56 15.25
CA ARG A 440 11.98 -7.29 16.52
C ARG A 440 12.63 -6.55 17.71
N GLU A 441 13.77 -5.90 17.49
CA GLU A 441 14.44 -5.11 18.53
C GLU A 441 13.61 -3.91 18.99
N ILE A 442 12.97 -3.19 18.05
CA ILE A 442 12.29 -1.91 18.34
C ILE A 442 10.80 -2.08 18.62
N ILE A 443 10.09 -2.88 17.80
CA ILE A 443 8.63 -2.93 17.83
C ILE A 443 8.11 -4.03 18.76
N LYS A 444 8.80 -5.17 18.83
CA LYS A 444 8.35 -6.26 19.70
C LYS A 444 8.19 -5.83 21.17
N PRO A 445 9.11 -5.06 21.79
CA PRO A 445 8.92 -4.58 23.17
C PRO A 445 7.65 -3.74 23.34
N ILE A 446 7.32 -2.87 22.38
CA ILE A 446 6.08 -2.06 22.40
C ILE A 446 4.85 -2.98 22.33
N MET A 447 4.91 -4.01 21.48
CA MET A 447 3.84 -5.00 21.37
C MET A 447 3.67 -5.81 22.64
N ASP A 448 4.76 -6.27 23.25
CA ASP A 448 4.74 -7.05 24.49
C ASP A 448 4.16 -6.22 25.65
N GLU A 449 4.56 -4.95 25.80
CA GLU A 449 4.03 -4.03 26.81
C GLU A 449 2.53 -3.75 26.61
N PHE A 450 2.11 -3.55 25.35
CA PHE A 450 0.70 -3.34 25.02
C PHE A 450 -0.14 -4.58 25.33
N TYR A 451 0.37 -5.76 25.00
CA TYR A 451 -0.32 -7.02 25.31
C TYR A 451 -0.48 -7.24 26.82
N ASP A 452 0.60 -7.07 27.58
CA ASP A 452 0.58 -7.19 29.05
C ASP A 452 -0.41 -6.22 29.68
N TRP A 453 -0.45 -4.97 29.18
CA TRP A 453 -1.41 -4.00 29.65
C TRP A 453 -2.86 -4.43 29.32
N MET A 454 -3.14 -4.95 28.12
CA MET A 454 -4.46 -5.44 27.74
C MET A 454 -4.90 -6.61 28.64
N ILE A 455 -4.05 -7.58 28.88
CA ILE A 455 -4.34 -8.73 29.75
C ILE A 455 -4.64 -8.30 31.19
N LYS A 456 -3.87 -7.36 31.73
CA LYS A 456 -4.09 -6.81 33.07
C LYS A 456 -5.37 -5.95 33.17
N THR A 457 -5.73 -5.29 32.08
CA THR A 457 -6.89 -4.38 32.04
C THR A 457 -8.20 -5.13 31.80
N GLN A 458 -8.20 -6.16 30.98
CA GLN A 458 -9.41 -6.91 30.58
C GLN A 458 -10.29 -7.37 31.76
N PRO A 459 -9.77 -7.94 32.86
CA PRO A 459 -10.59 -8.37 33.98
C PRO A 459 -11.26 -7.22 34.75
N THR A 460 -10.75 -6.00 34.61
CA THR A 460 -11.27 -4.82 35.33
C THR A 460 -12.43 -4.16 34.61
N VAL A 461 -12.64 -4.48 33.32
CA VAL A 461 -13.62 -3.86 32.42
C VAL A 461 -14.74 -4.85 32.07
N PRO A 462 -16.02 -4.46 32.19
CA PRO A 462 -17.12 -5.31 31.76
C PRO A 462 -17.07 -5.64 30.27
N SER A 463 -17.18 -6.94 29.93
CA SER A 463 -17.10 -7.43 28.55
C SER A 463 -18.26 -6.97 27.64
N SER A 464 -19.36 -6.49 28.21
CA SER A 464 -20.51 -5.96 27.47
C SER A 464 -20.24 -4.59 26.84
N PHE A 465 -19.25 -3.85 27.35
CA PHE A 465 -18.92 -2.49 26.89
C PHE A 465 -18.08 -2.49 25.62
N LYS A 466 -18.15 -1.38 24.87
CA LYS A 466 -17.37 -1.21 23.64
C LYS A 466 -15.88 -1.37 23.90
N PHE A 467 -15.36 -0.78 24.99
CA PHE A 467 -13.96 -0.94 25.38
C PHE A 467 -13.60 -2.38 25.76
N GLY A 468 -14.45 -3.06 26.56
CA GLY A 468 -14.25 -4.47 26.90
C GLY A 468 -14.31 -5.40 25.67
N LYS A 469 -15.22 -5.12 24.73
CA LYS A 469 -15.28 -5.83 23.43
C LYS A 469 -14.04 -5.57 22.58
N ALA A 470 -13.52 -4.33 22.57
CA ALA A 470 -12.29 -3.97 21.86
C ALA A 470 -11.07 -4.68 22.45
N LEU A 471 -10.93 -4.73 23.79
CA LEU A 471 -9.89 -5.48 24.47
C LEU A 471 -9.94 -6.97 24.10
N LYS A 472 -11.13 -7.58 24.21
CA LYS A 472 -11.29 -8.99 23.85
C LYS A 472 -10.87 -9.25 22.40
N TYR A 473 -11.39 -8.45 21.47
CA TYR A 473 -11.03 -8.58 20.04
C TYR A 473 -9.52 -8.45 19.81
N ALA A 474 -8.87 -7.48 20.44
CA ALA A 474 -7.44 -7.27 20.30
C ALA A 474 -6.61 -8.43 20.88
N ILE A 475 -7.01 -8.96 22.03
CA ILE A 475 -6.35 -10.11 22.68
C ILE A 475 -6.52 -11.38 21.85
N ASP A 476 -7.72 -11.63 21.33
CA ASP A 476 -8.00 -12.79 20.48
C ASP A 476 -7.18 -12.72 19.16
N ALA A 477 -7.03 -11.52 18.57
CA ALA A 477 -6.27 -11.29 17.35
C ALA A 477 -4.74 -11.26 17.55
N TRP A 478 -4.26 -11.15 18.80
CA TRP A 478 -2.85 -10.89 19.09
C TRP A 478 -1.89 -11.95 18.59
N PRO A 479 -2.15 -13.26 18.75
CA PRO A 479 -1.27 -14.31 18.21
C PRO A 479 -1.08 -14.20 16.70
N HIS A 480 -2.13 -13.82 15.97
CA HIS A 480 -2.06 -13.59 14.53
C HIS A 480 -1.32 -12.30 14.19
N LEU A 481 -1.51 -11.23 14.97
CA LEU A 481 -0.81 -9.97 14.75
C LEU A 481 0.70 -10.13 14.93
N MET A 482 1.16 -10.91 15.91
CA MET A 482 2.58 -11.16 16.16
C MET A 482 3.30 -11.75 14.94
N ASN A 483 2.61 -12.51 14.10
CA ASN A 483 3.18 -13.13 12.90
C ASN A 483 3.68 -12.11 11.86
N TYR A 484 3.26 -10.83 11.94
CA TYR A 484 3.78 -9.79 11.05
C TYR A 484 5.28 -9.54 11.24
N LEU A 485 5.82 -9.86 12.43
CA LEU A 485 7.24 -9.73 12.73
C LEU A 485 8.15 -10.65 11.91
N ASP A 486 7.58 -11.66 11.24
CA ASP A 486 8.33 -12.73 10.57
C ASP A 486 8.52 -12.52 9.07
N CYS A 487 7.85 -11.53 8.48
CA CYS A 487 8.00 -11.26 7.05
C CYS A 487 8.16 -9.74 6.77
N PRO A 488 9.23 -9.33 6.05
CA PRO A 488 9.48 -7.91 5.80
C PRO A 488 8.47 -7.28 4.82
N GLU A 489 7.81 -8.10 3.98
CA GLU A 489 6.80 -7.63 3.02
C GLU A 489 5.45 -7.31 3.67
N ILE A 490 5.20 -7.77 4.91
CA ILE A 490 3.96 -7.52 5.64
C ILE A 490 4.02 -6.14 6.32
N TYR A 491 2.92 -5.40 6.22
CA TYR A 491 2.68 -4.17 6.98
C TYR A 491 1.87 -4.48 8.24
N LEU A 492 1.88 -3.56 9.21
CA LEU A 492 1.07 -3.70 10.44
C LEU A 492 -0.43 -3.84 10.15
N ASP A 493 -0.87 -3.30 9.03
CA ASP A 493 -2.26 -3.34 8.62
C ASP A 493 -2.46 -3.94 7.22
N ASN A 494 -3.72 -4.27 6.93
CA ASN A 494 -4.17 -4.75 5.64
C ASN A 494 -4.57 -3.59 4.69
N SER A 495 -3.97 -2.40 4.85
CA SER A 495 -4.30 -1.20 4.07
C SER A 495 -4.10 -1.40 2.55
N VAL A 496 -3.26 -2.34 2.17
CA VAL A 496 -3.05 -2.72 0.77
C VAL A 496 -4.34 -3.26 0.16
N SER A 497 -5.02 -4.22 0.82
CA SER A 497 -6.32 -4.72 0.32
C SER A 497 -7.43 -3.70 0.49
N GLU A 498 -7.42 -2.93 1.58
CA GLU A 498 -8.40 -1.86 1.81
C GLU A 498 -8.33 -0.78 0.71
N ARG A 499 -7.13 -0.34 0.32
CA ARG A 499 -6.94 0.56 -0.83
C ARG A 499 -7.36 -0.07 -2.15
N SER A 500 -7.07 -1.35 -2.33
CA SER A 500 -7.45 -2.07 -3.55
C SER A 500 -8.96 -2.32 -3.65
N ILE A 501 -9.71 -2.48 -2.55
CA ILE A 501 -11.17 -2.66 -2.59
C ILE A 501 -11.93 -1.34 -2.77
N ARG A 502 -11.32 -0.21 -2.40
CA ARG A 502 -11.92 1.14 -2.44
C ARG A 502 -12.48 1.52 -3.82
N PRO A 503 -11.80 1.28 -4.97
CA PRO A 503 -12.34 1.58 -6.29
C PRO A 503 -13.68 0.88 -6.55
N TYR A 504 -13.81 -0.39 -6.18
CA TYR A 504 -15.08 -1.12 -6.30
C TYR A 504 -16.17 -0.52 -5.41
N VAL A 505 -15.85 -0.18 -4.16
CA VAL A 505 -16.81 0.42 -3.22
C VAL A 505 -17.30 1.77 -3.72
N LEU A 506 -16.43 2.62 -4.27
CA LEU A 506 -16.79 3.89 -4.89
C LEU A 506 -17.70 3.68 -6.11
N SER A 507 -17.34 2.75 -6.98
CA SER A 507 -18.16 2.38 -8.15
C SER A 507 -19.54 1.88 -7.73
N ARG A 508 -19.62 1.03 -6.71
CA ARG A 508 -20.89 0.54 -6.16
C ARG A 508 -21.78 1.68 -5.65
N LYS A 509 -21.23 2.73 -5.07
CA LYS A 509 -22.01 3.93 -4.68
C LYS A 509 -22.64 4.62 -5.89
N ASN A 510 -22.05 4.51 -7.08
CA ASN A 510 -22.57 5.07 -8.33
C ASN A 510 -23.48 4.11 -9.10
N PHE A 511 -23.15 2.81 -9.14
CA PHE A 511 -23.92 1.81 -9.90
C PHE A 511 -25.09 1.24 -9.11
N LEU A 512 -25.02 1.25 -7.78
CA LEU A 512 -25.98 0.74 -6.79
C LEU A 512 -26.13 -0.79 -6.77
N PHE A 513 -26.18 -1.45 -7.92
CA PHE A 513 -26.38 -2.90 -8.07
C PHE A 513 -25.79 -3.41 -9.39
N SER A 514 -25.66 -4.72 -9.51
CA SER A 514 -25.47 -5.44 -10.78
C SER A 514 -26.78 -6.09 -11.20
N ALA A 515 -27.08 -6.09 -12.50
CA ALA A 515 -28.31 -6.67 -13.03
C ALA A 515 -28.32 -8.20 -12.88
N SER A 516 -27.18 -8.87 -13.09
CA SER A 516 -27.00 -10.32 -13.06
C SER A 516 -25.71 -10.73 -12.37
N GLU A 517 -25.56 -12.01 -12.09
CA GLU A 517 -24.32 -12.59 -11.56
C GLU A 517 -23.18 -12.51 -12.57
N ASP A 518 -23.44 -12.78 -13.87
CA ASP A 518 -22.44 -12.63 -14.93
C ASP A 518 -21.99 -11.16 -15.11
N GLY A 519 -22.92 -10.21 -14.95
CA GLY A 519 -22.57 -8.80 -14.89
C GLY A 519 -21.60 -8.48 -13.74
N SER A 520 -21.71 -9.15 -12.59
CA SER A 520 -20.78 -9.02 -11.47
C SER A 520 -19.46 -9.75 -11.75
N ARG A 521 -19.48 -10.94 -12.34
CA ARG A 521 -18.26 -11.68 -12.72
C ARG A 521 -17.42 -10.89 -13.73
N SER A 522 -18.07 -10.38 -14.79
CA SER A 522 -17.41 -9.55 -15.80
C SER A 522 -16.83 -8.25 -15.20
N THR A 523 -17.57 -7.62 -14.29
CA THR A 523 -17.11 -6.46 -13.53
C THR A 523 -15.87 -6.78 -12.72
N CYS A 524 -15.81 -7.92 -12.04
CA CYS A 524 -14.66 -8.35 -11.23
C CYS A 524 -13.41 -8.55 -12.10
N LEU A 525 -13.52 -9.19 -13.25
CA LEU A 525 -12.38 -9.38 -14.14
C LEU A 525 -11.83 -8.05 -14.66
N LEU A 526 -12.71 -7.15 -15.12
CA LEU A 526 -12.30 -5.84 -15.62
C LEU A 526 -11.66 -4.98 -14.53
N PHE A 527 -12.19 -4.99 -13.29
CA PHE A 527 -11.50 -4.38 -12.16
C PHE A 527 -10.13 -4.99 -11.89
N SER A 528 -10.02 -6.32 -11.96
CA SER A 528 -8.75 -7.00 -11.75
C SER A 528 -7.70 -6.56 -12.76
N LEU A 529 -8.04 -6.49 -14.04
CA LEU A 529 -7.13 -6.03 -15.09
C LEU A 529 -6.70 -4.57 -14.90
N ILE A 530 -7.68 -3.70 -14.62
CA ILE A 530 -7.45 -2.25 -14.42
C ILE A 530 -6.56 -2.01 -13.20
N GLU A 531 -6.87 -2.61 -12.06
CA GLU A 531 -6.09 -2.42 -10.85
C GLU A 531 -4.70 -3.08 -10.96
N CYS A 532 -4.57 -4.22 -11.66
CA CYS A 532 -3.27 -4.80 -11.97
C CYS A 532 -2.42 -3.87 -12.85
N ALA A 533 -3.01 -3.21 -13.85
CA ALA A 533 -2.29 -2.23 -14.67
C ALA A 533 -1.83 -1.02 -13.83
N LYS A 534 -2.70 -0.47 -12.98
CA LYS A 534 -2.38 0.66 -12.10
C LYS A 534 -1.21 0.36 -11.15
N ILE A 535 -1.25 -0.76 -10.43
CA ILE A 535 -0.19 -1.10 -9.45
C ILE A 535 1.15 -1.43 -10.11
N ASN A 536 1.13 -1.79 -11.41
CA ASN A 536 2.34 -2.01 -12.20
C ASN A 536 2.71 -0.81 -13.09
N ASN A 537 2.06 0.36 -12.91
CA ASN A 537 2.32 1.61 -13.62
C ASN A 537 2.23 1.50 -15.16
N ILE A 538 1.25 0.74 -15.66
CA ILE A 538 1.00 0.55 -17.09
C ILE A 538 -0.11 1.51 -17.54
N ASN A 539 0.04 2.08 -18.74
CA ASN A 539 -1.00 2.91 -19.34
C ASN A 539 -2.27 2.09 -19.56
N LEU A 540 -3.40 2.53 -18.98
CA LEU A 540 -4.65 1.77 -18.95
C LEU A 540 -5.29 1.63 -20.33
N GLU A 541 -5.27 2.70 -21.11
CA GLU A 541 -5.89 2.71 -22.43
C GLU A 541 -5.14 1.80 -23.39
N GLU A 542 -3.81 1.91 -23.42
CA GLU A 542 -2.94 1.05 -24.23
C GLU A 542 -3.05 -0.41 -23.77
N TYR A 543 -3.12 -0.66 -22.46
CA TYR A 543 -3.20 -2.00 -21.90
C TYR A 543 -4.50 -2.71 -22.29
N LEU A 544 -5.66 -2.10 -21.99
CA LEU A 544 -6.95 -2.73 -22.31
C LEU A 544 -7.17 -2.86 -23.81
N SER A 545 -6.83 -1.83 -24.59
CA SER A 545 -6.96 -1.91 -26.05
C SER A 545 -6.07 -3.03 -26.65
N SER A 546 -4.83 -3.18 -26.15
CA SER A 546 -3.94 -4.27 -26.58
C SER A 546 -4.48 -5.65 -26.21
N ILE A 547 -5.05 -5.81 -25.00
CA ILE A 547 -5.72 -7.07 -24.63
C ILE A 547 -6.85 -7.38 -25.60
N PHE A 548 -7.73 -6.41 -25.89
CA PHE A 548 -8.89 -6.65 -26.74
C PHE A 548 -8.52 -6.90 -28.20
N GLU A 549 -7.43 -6.31 -28.69
CA GLU A 549 -6.91 -6.56 -30.01
C GLU A 549 -6.28 -7.95 -30.13
N LEU A 550 -5.42 -8.32 -29.19
CA LEU A 550 -4.76 -9.63 -29.16
C LEU A 550 -5.76 -10.76 -28.89
N ALA A 551 -6.76 -10.54 -28.03
CA ALA A 551 -7.79 -11.52 -27.72
C ALA A 551 -8.88 -11.67 -28.80
N ALA A 552 -8.80 -10.97 -29.91
CA ALA A 552 -9.73 -11.12 -31.03
C ALA A 552 -9.62 -12.51 -31.71
N ASP A 553 -8.48 -13.17 -31.60
CA ASP A 553 -8.23 -14.49 -32.17
C ASP A 553 -7.52 -15.41 -31.15
N THR A 554 -8.29 -16.14 -30.38
CA THR A 554 -7.78 -16.97 -29.27
C THR A 554 -8.16 -18.44 -29.38
N THR A 555 -8.46 -18.93 -30.58
CA THR A 555 -9.07 -20.27 -30.79
C THR A 555 -8.24 -21.41 -30.17
N ASP A 556 -6.90 -21.30 -30.17
CA ASP A 556 -5.99 -22.34 -29.67
C ASP A 556 -5.08 -21.86 -28.52
N TRP A 557 -5.52 -20.87 -27.78
CA TRP A 557 -4.70 -20.28 -26.72
C TRP A 557 -4.64 -21.18 -25.47
N THR A 558 -3.40 -21.36 -25.01
CA THR A 558 -3.08 -22.02 -23.74
C THR A 558 -2.89 -20.96 -22.63
N ASP A 559 -2.75 -21.41 -21.38
CA ASP A 559 -2.40 -20.53 -20.26
C ASP A 559 -1.10 -19.74 -20.49
N SER A 560 -0.17 -20.27 -21.28
CA SER A 560 1.07 -19.56 -21.64
C SER A 560 0.77 -18.32 -22.47
N ASN A 561 -0.09 -18.44 -23.49
CA ASN A 561 -0.49 -17.31 -24.33
C ASN A 561 -1.23 -16.25 -23.51
N TRP A 562 -2.15 -16.68 -22.66
CA TRP A 562 -2.88 -15.77 -21.76
C TRP A 562 -1.95 -15.07 -20.76
N SER A 563 -0.86 -15.71 -20.33
CA SER A 563 0.14 -15.11 -19.45
C SER A 563 0.93 -13.97 -20.13
N GLU A 564 1.02 -13.95 -21.45
CA GLU A 564 1.64 -12.85 -22.21
C GLU A 564 0.82 -11.56 -22.11
N LEU A 565 -0.48 -11.63 -21.79
CA LEU A 565 -1.34 -10.46 -21.58
C LEU A 565 -1.24 -9.85 -20.17
N LEU A 566 -0.45 -10.44 -19.26
CA LEU A 566 -0.23 -9.83 -17.96
C LEU A 566 0.53 -8.50 -18.07
N PRO A 567 0.28 -7.53 -17.17
CA PRO A 567 0.80 -6.15 -17.29
C PRO A 567 2.30 -6.04 -17.57
N TRP A 568 3.11 -6.93 -17.02
CA TRP A 568 4.57 -6.92 -17.17
C TRP A 568 5.10 -7.74 -18.36
N ASN A 569 4.24 -8.45 -19.08
CA ASN A 569 4.63 -9.28 -20.23
C ASN A 569 4.10 -8.71 -21.55
N ILE A 570 2.96 -8.03 -21.51
CA ILE A 570 2.24 -7.59 -22.71
C ILE A 570 3.07 -6.61 -23.54
N LYS A 571 3.09 -6.81 -24.86
CA LYS A 571 3.56 -5.81 -25.81
C LYS A 571 2.42 -4.84 -26.10
N LEU A 572 2.55 -3.63 -25.57
CA LEU A 572 1.55 -2.58 -25.79
C LEU A 572 1.53 -2.14 -27.25
N ILE A 573 0.34 -2.15 -27.84
CA ILE A 573 0.10 -1.67 -29.19
C ILE A 573 -0.16 -0.17 -29.09
N LYS A 574 0.85 0.63 -29.48
CA LYS A 574 0.72 2.09 -29.53
C LYS A 574 -0.08 2.45 -30.77
N LYS A 575 -1.19 3.15 -30.62
CA LYS A 575 -1.84 3.80 -31.76
C LYS A 575 -0.95 4.96 -32.22
N SER A 576 -0.22 4.77 -33.31
CA SER A 576 0.41 5.88 -34.04
C SER A 576 -0.72 6.81 -34.53
N ASP A 577 -0.41 8.12 -34.61
CA ASP A 577 -1.33 9.13 -35.15
C ASP A 577 -2.03 8.61 -36.41
N VAL A 578 -3.35 8.87 -36.47
CA VAL A 578 -4.24 8.40 -37.54
C VAL A 578 -3.82 9.00 -38.89
N SER A 579 -2.77 8.47 -39.46
CA SER A 579 -2.41 8.59 -40.86
C SER A 579 -2.76 7.25 -41.51
N THR A 580 -3.38 7.30 -42.66
CA THR A 580 -3.90 6.19 -43.47
C THR A 580 -3.07 4.90 -43.33
N VAL A 581 -3.59 3.92 -42.57
CA VAL A 581 -2.92 2.62 -42.42
C VAL A 581 -3.33 1.77 -43.63
N LEU A 582 -2.41 1.63 -44.55
CA LEU A 582 -2.47 0.56 -45.58
C LEU A 582 -2.09 -0.75 -44.88
N VAL A 583 -3.09 -1.58 -44.55
CA VAL A 583 -2.85 -2.96 -44.13
C VAL A 583 -2.66 -3.76 -45.41
N ALA A 584 -1.44 -4.23 -45.68
CA ALA A 584 -1.10 -5.06 -46.80
C ALA A 584 -1.68 -6.48 -46.66
#